data_bfa6b1245182577df613e66a0cba4185
#
_entry.id   bfa6b1245182577df613e66a0cba4185
#
_cell.length_a   1.000
_cell.length_b   1.000
_cell.length_c   1.000
_cell.angle_alpha   90.00
_cell.angle_beta   90.00
_cell.angle_gamma   90.00
#
_symmetry.space_group_name_H-M   'P 1'
#
loop_
_entity.id
_entity.type
_entity.pdbx_description
1 polymer ?
#
loop_
_entity_poly.entity_id
_entity_poly.type
_entity_poly.pdbx_seq_one_letter_code
_entity_poly.pdbx_strand_id
1 'polypeptide(L)'
;LGHIDCGGIPMAIGVQTDMATPALARFGSDELRVQFLAPAIAGDMVGCIGVSEPGAGSDVAGIKTVARKDGDDYVISGQKMWITNSLQADWMCMLVNTGEGPIHKNKSLVMVPMRENGKLLPGIEVGKKIKKIGMNSSDTGLIYFDEVRVPQRYRIGAEGQGFIYQMQQFQEERLWCAASTLQSLTNCIQWTVEWAQDRKLFGSTLADQQWVQFKLAELKAEVESLRALTYQACEHYIAGEDVTEWATMAKLKAGRLNRTVPDTCLQFWGGMGFTWENKVSRMYRDGRLASIGGGADEVMLGILSKMMGIAKRPQK
;
A
#
# COMPACT_ATOMS: atom_id res chain seq x y z
N LEU A 1 -1.71 14.27 -5.14
CA LEU A 1 -1.21 13.73 -3.85
C LEU A 1 0.27 14.08 -3.63
N GLY A 2 1.13 13.98 -4.64
CA GLY A 2 2.57 14.22 -4.51
C GLY A 2 3.01 15.66 -4.15
N HIS A 3 2.08 16.61 -4.12
CA HIS A 3 2.32 17.98 -3.63
C HIS A 3 2.01 18.17 -2.13
N ILE A 4 1.54 17.09 -1.46
CA ILE A 4 1.29 17.11 -0.02
C ILE A 4 2.58 16.76 0.69
N ASP A 5 3.06 17.65 1.58
CA ASP A 5 4.32 17.50 2.30
C ASP A 5 4.28 16.45 3.42
N CYS A 6 3.58 15.34 3.22
CA CYS A 6 3.59 14.17 4.10
C CYS A 6 3.12 12.92 3.36
N GLY A 7 3.63 11.75 3.74
CA GLY A 7 3.26 10.48 3.12
C GLY A 7 1.96 9.87 3.67
N GLY A 8 1.52 10.28 4.85
CA GLY A 8 0.38 9.63 5.51
C GLY A 8 -0.98 9.96 4.89
N ILE A 9 -1.23 11.20 4.48
CA ILE A 9 -2.49 11.57 3.81
C ILE A 9 -2.62 10.87 2.45
N PRO A 10 -1.61 10.93 1.54
CA PRO A 10 -1.64 10.15 0.32
C PRO A 10 -1.87 8.66 0.55
N MET A 11 -1.22 8.06 1.57
CA MET A 11 -1.41 6.66 1.90
C MET A 11 -2.84 6.35 2.34
N ALA A 12 -3.44 7.17 3.20
CA ALA A 12 -4.82 6.98 3.66
C ALA A 12 -5.83 7.05 2.49
N ILE A 13 -5.61 8.00 1.56
CA ILE A 13 -6.43 8.14 0.35
C ILE A 13 -6.21 6.93 -0.58
N GLY A 14 -4.96 6.51 -0.83
CA GLY A 14 -4.66 5.36 -1.68
C GLY A 14 -5.22 4.05 -1.15
N VAL A 15 -5.27 3.87 0.19
CA VAL A 15 -5.99 2.71 0.77
C VAL A 15 -7.47 2.75 0.43
N GLN A 16 -8.09 3.92 0.47
CA GLN A 16 -9.49 4.10 0.09
C GLN A 16 -9.71 3.80 -1.40
N THR A 17 -8.93 4.41 -2.28
CA THR A 17 -9.19 4.45 -3.72
C THR A 17 -8.64 3.26 -4.50
N ASP A 18 -7.47 2.76 -4.11
CA ASP A 18 -6.69 1.81 -4.92
C ASP A 18 -6.42 0.48 -4.22
N MET A 19 -6.80 0.33 -2.94
CA MET A 19 -6.53 -0.89 -2.17
C MET A 19 -7.80 -1.54 -1.60
N ALA A 20 -8.77 -0.77 -1.09
CA ALA A 20 -9.97 -1.33 -0.46
C ALA A 20 -11.15 -1.49 -1.44
N THR A 21 -11.26 -0.61 -2.44
CA THR A 21 -12.41 -0.55 -3.35
C THR A 21 -12.29 -1.36 -4.64
N PRO A 22 -11.09 -1.65 -5.23
CA PRO A 22 -11.03 -2.24 -6.57
C PRO A 22 -11.68 -3.62 -6.69
N ALA A 23 -11.47 -4.53 -5.73
CA ALA A 23 -12.11 -5.85 -5.77
C ALA A 23 -13.64 -5.74 -5.64
N LEU A 24 -14.13 -4.83 -4.80
CA LEU A 24 -15.56 -4.55 -4.67
C LEU A 24 -16.14 -4.00 -5.99
N ALA A 25 -15.42 -3.08 -6.64
CA ALA A 25 -15.85 -2.49 -7.91
C ALA A 25 -15.95 -3.52 -9.03
N ARG A 26 -15.01 -4.48 -9.10
CA ARG A 26 -14.93 -5.47 -10.17
C ARG A 26 -15.82 -6.69 -9.95
N PHE A 27 -15.81 -7.23 -8.74
CA PHE A 27 -16.38 -8.54 -8.42
C PHE A 27 -17.55 -8.46 -7.45
N GLY A 28 -17.84 -7.30 -6.86
CA GLY A 28 -18.97 -7.09 -5.97
C GLY A 28 -20.29 -7.17 -6.72
N SER A 29 -21.35 -7.59 -6.02
CA SER A 29 -22.72 -7.46 -6.51
C SER A 29 -23.15 -5.99 -6.58
N ASP A 30 -24.21 -5.69 -7.34
CA ASP A 30 -24.75 -4.33 -7.42
C ASP A 30 -25.24 -3.84 -6.05
N GLU A 31 -25.79 -4.73 -5.23
CA GLU A 31 -26.18 -4.44 -3.85
C GLU A 31 -24.96 -3.97 -3.03
N LEU A 32 -23.83 -4.68 -3.10
CA LEU A 32 -22.61 -4.32 -2.39
C LEU A 32 -22.01 -3.00 -2.90
N ARG A 33 -22.05 -2.77 -4.21
CA ARG A 33 -21.59 -1.50 -4.80
C ARG A 33 -22.41 -0.32 -4.33
N VAL A 34 -23.74 -0.46 -4.29
CA VAL A 34 -24.63 0.59 -3.79
C VAL A 34 -24.43 0.82 -2.30
N GLN A 35 -24.28 -0.24 -1.52
CA GLN A 35 -24.18 -0.15 -0.06
C GLN A 35 -22.82 0.39 0.43
N PHE A 36 -21.72 0.00 -0.20
CA PHE A 36 -20.36 0.30 0.29
C PHE A 36 -19.52 1.15 -0.67
N LEU A 37 -19.59 0.88 -1.99
CA LEU A 37 -18.74 1.56 -2.95
C LEU A 37 -19.22 2.97 -3.25
N ALA A 38 -20.50 3.15 -3.51
CA ALA A 38 -21.06 4.47 -3.86
C ALA A 38 -20.83 5.50 -2.74
N PRO A 39 -21.13 5.22 -1.46
CA PRO A 39 -20.83 6.16 -0.38
C PRO A 39 -19.32 6.32 -0.13
N ALA A 40 -18.49 5.31 -0.42
CA ALA A 40 -17.02 5.45 -0.34
C ALA A 40 -16.47 6.40 -1.41
N ILE A 41 -17.03 6.37 -2.64
CA ILE A 41 -16.69 7.29 -3.72
C ILE A 41 -17.15 8.72 -3.39
N ALA A 42 -18.32 8.86 -2.79
CA ALA A 42 -18.86 10.15 -2.35
C ALA A 42 -18.06 10.77 -1.18
N GLY A 43 -17.27 9.96 -0.45
CA GLY A 43 -16.54 10.38 0.73
C GLY A 43 -17.35 10.29 2.04
N ASP A 44 -18.53 9.68 1.98
CA ASP A 44 -19.40 9.50 3.15
C ASP A 44 -18.99 8.32 4.03
N MET A 45 -18.21 7.38 3.47
CA MET A 45 -17.67 6.23 4.19
C MET A 45 -16.18 6.04 3.94
N VAL A 46 -15.47 5.67 4.98
CA VAL A 46 -14.05 5.32 4.93
C VAL A 46 -13.90 3.80 4.89
N GLY A 47 -13.16 3.32 3.87
CA GLY A 47 -12.79 1.92 3.75
C GLY A 47 -11.39 1.61 4.23
N CYS A 48 -11.19 0.38 4.67
CA CYS A 48 -9.86 -0.18 4.88
C CYS A 48 -9.76 -1.58 4.26
N ILE A 49 -8.52 -2.07 4.12
CA ILE A 49 -8.25 -3.42 3.61
C ILE A 49 -7.66 -4.30 4.71
N GLY A 50 -8.23 -5.50 4.89
CA GLY A 50 -7.82 -6.45 5.92
C GLY A 50 -7.21 -7.71 5.31
N VAL A 51 -5.89 -7.69 5.02
CA VAL A 51 -5.16 -8.85 4.50
C VAL A 51 -4.14 -9.36 5.52
N SER A 52 -3.15 -8.52 5.86
CA SER A 52 -2.04 -8.90 6.74
C SER A 52 -2.50 -9.23 8.16
N GLU A 53 -1.80 -10.18 8.78
CA GLU A 53 -1.99 -10.61 10.17
C GLU A 53 -0.64 -10.58 10.93
N PRO A 54 -0.61 -10.62 12.25
CA PRO A 54 0.66 -10.64 13.00
C PRO A 54 1.63 -11.75 12.55
N GLY A 55 1.11 -12.89 12.10
CA GLY A 55 1.91 -14.03 11.62
C GLY A 55 1.96 -14.18 10.10
N ALA A 56 1.32 -13.30 9.32
CA ALA A 56 1.20 -13.43 7.86
C ALA A 56 1.24 -12.05 7.18
N GLY A 57 2.41 -11.63 6.75
CA GLY A 57 2.63 -10.42 5.93
C GLY A 57 2.88 -10.78 4.47
N SER A 58 4.13 -11.07 4.11
CA SER A 58 4.50 -11.49 2.74
C SER A 58 3.86 -12.82 2.32
N ASP A 59 3.66 -13.75 3.26
CA ASP A 59 2.91 -14.99 3.04
C ASP A 59 1.40 -14.77 3.25
N VAL A 60 0.77 -14.11 2.27
CA VAL A 60 -0.68 -13.84 2.28
C VAL A 60 -1.50 -15.14 2.30
N ALA A 61 -0.98 -16.23 1.75
CA ALA A 61 -1.67 -17.51 1.77
C ALA A 61 -1.79 -18.10 3.19
N GLY A 62 -0.84 -17.76 4.07
CA GLY A 62 -0.76 -18.24 5.45
C GLY A 62 -1.67 -17.54 6.48
N ILE A 63 -2.61 -16.68 6.06
CA ILE A 63 -3.55 -16.03 6.99
C ILE A 63 -4.38 -17.04 7.77
N LYS A 64 -4.74 -16.69 9.00
CA LYS A 64 -5.48 -17.57 9.93
C LYS A 64 -6.88 -17.10 10.26
N THR A 65 -7.25 -15.85 10.00
CA THR A 65 -8.61 -15.36 10.19
C THR A 65 -9.59 -16.22 9.41
N VAL A 66 -10.65 -16.68 10.08
CA VAL A 66 -11.67 -17.58 9.51
C VAL A 66 -13.02 -16.90 9.50
N ALA A 67 -13.84 -17.28 8.51
CA ALA A 67 -15.25 -16.94 8.43
C ALA A 67 -16.04 -18.27 8.30
N ARG A 68 -16.55 -18.75 9.43
CA ARG A 68 -17.35 -19.97 9.50
C ARG A 68 -18.78 -19.65 9.07
N LYS A 69 -19.37 -20.52 8.25
CA LYS A 69 -20.79 -20.40 7.89
C LYS A 69 -21.69 -20.80 9.07
N ASP A 70 -22.72 -20.00 9.31
CA ASP A 70 -23.74 -20.27 10.32
C ASP A 70 -25.08 -19.70 9.82
N GLY A 71 -25.95 -20.56 9.30
CA GLY A 71 -27.17 -20.15 8.58
C GLY A 71 -26.81 -19.30 7.37
N ASP A 72 -27.43 -18.13 7.25
CA ASP A 72 -27.18 -17.17 6.16
C ASP A 72 -26.01 -16.23 6.42
N ASP A 73 -25.29 -16.40 7.55
CA ASP A 73 -24.19 -15.56 7.96
C ASP A 73 -22.84 -16.25 7.84
N TYR A 74 -21.79 -15.44 7.78
CA TYR A 74 -20.43 -15.75 8.20
C TYR A 74 -20.23 -15.29 9.65
N VAL A 75 -19.59 -16.11 10.45
CA VAL A 75 -19.07 -15.77 11.78
C VAL A 75 -17.56 -15.67 11.68
N ILE A 76 -17.04 -14.45 11.85
CA ILE A 76 -15.64 -14.12 11.61
C ILE A 76 -14.89 -14.05 12.93
N SER A 77 -13.78 -14.81 13.03
CA SER A 77 -12.87 -14.78 14.15
C SER A 77 -11.41 -14.71 13.70
N GLY A 78 -10.62 -13.86 14.35
CA GLY A 78 -9.21 -13.66 14.04
C GLY A 78 -8.72 -12.25 14.28
N GLN A 79 -7.70 -11.85 13.55
CA GLN A 79 -7.09 -10.52 13.71
C GLN A 79 -6.43 -10.05 12.43
N LYS A 80 -6.42 -8.73 12.21
CA LYS A 80 -5.74 -8.08 11.08
C LYS A 80 -4.78 -7.03 11.58
N MET A 81 -3.55 -7.00 11.07
CA MET A 81 -2.46 -6.14 11.53
C MET A 81 -1.96 -5.21 10.42
N TRP A 82 -1.46 -4.06 10.81
CA TRP A 82 -0.94 -3.00 9.92
C TRP A 82 -2.03 -2.35 9.07
N ILE A 83 -3.24 -2.26 9.60
CA ILE A 83 -4.40 -1.76 8.86
C ILE A 83 -4.43 -0.24 8.89
N THR A 84 -4.16 0.38 7.75
CA THR A 84 -4.34 1.82 7.55
C THR A 84 -5.83 2.16 7.49
N ASN A 85 -6.22 3.32 8.00
CA ASN A 85 -7.59 3.79 8.19
C ASN A 85 -8.38 3.02 9.26
N SER A 86 -7.77 2.08 9.99
CA SER A 86 -8.46 1.19 10.94
C SER A 86 -9.23 1.91 12.05
N LEU A 87 -8.74 3.08 12.50
CA LEU A 87 -9.35 3.81 13.61
C LEU A 87 -10.62 4.58 13.17
N GLN A 88 -10.80 4.80 11.89
CA GLN A 88 -11.90 5.58 11.33
C GLN A 88 -12.75 4.82 10.32
N ALA A 89 -12.34 3.61 9.89
CA ALA A 89 -13.03 2.85 8.86
C ALA A 89 -14.47 2.52 9.25
N ASP A 90 -15.38 2.72 8.29
CA ASP A 90 -16.78 2.31 8.38
C ASP A 90 -16.95 0.87 7.90
N TRP A 91 -16.08 0.40 7.00
CA TRP A 91 -16.07 -0.96 6.50
C TRP A 91 -14.64 -1.44 6.14
N MET A 92 -14.49 -2.76 6.08
CA MET A 92 -13.26 -3.43 5.68
C MET A 92 -13.52 -4.40 4.52
N CYS A 93 -12.71 -4.32 3.46
CA CYS A 93 -12.56 -5.41 2.50
C CYS A 93 -11.58 -6.43 3.09
N MET A 94 -12.07 -7.58 3.52
CA MET A 94 -11.30 -8.54 4.31
C MET A 94 -11.07 -9.85 3.55
N LEU A 95 -9.81 -10.28 3.47
CA LEU A 95 -9.46 -11.62 3.04
C LEU A 95 -9.52 -12.58 4.24
N VAL A 96 -10.34 -13.64 4.12
CA VAL A 96 -10.58 -14.63 5.19
C VAL A 96 -10.59 -16.04 4.64
N ASN A 97 -10.32 -17.04 5.49
CA ASN A 97 -10.55 -18.45 5.16
C ASN A 97 -12.04 -18.76 5.31
N THR A 98 -12.68 -19.23 4.24
CA THR A 98 -14.12 -19.59 4.22
C THR A 98 -14.38 -21.07 4.01
N GLY A 99 -13.35 -21.88 3.74
CA GLY A 99 -13.50 -23.29 3.48
C GLY A 99 -12.23 -24.07 3.76
N GLU A 100 -12.33 -25.38 3.60
CA GLU A 100 -11.23 -26.32 3.61
C GLU A 100 -10.67 -26.51 2.19
N GLY A 101 -9.48 -27.09 2.06
CA GLY A 101 -8.90 -27.41 0.77
C GLY A 101 -7.62 -26.63 0.46
N PRO A 102 -7.22 -26.54 -0.83
CA PRO A 102 -5.97 -25.92 -1.21
C PRO A 102 -5.85 -24.48 -0.75
N ILE A 103 -4.70 -24.11 -0.16
CA ILE A 103 -4.44 -22.84 0.51
C ILE A 103 -4.75 -21.57 -0.34
N HIS A 104 -4.70 -21.69 -1.66
CA HIS A 104 -5.03 -20.61 -2.59
C HIS A 104 -6.50 -20.62 -3.08
N LYS A 105 -7.30 -21.63 -2.67
CA LYS A 105 -8.69 -21.82 -3.09
C LYS A 105 -9.67 -21.91 -1.91
N ASN A 106 -9.22 -21.64 -0.70
CA ASN A 106 -10.03 -21.72 0.51
C ASN A 106 -10.33 -20.35 1.12
N LYS A 107 -10.05 -19.27 0.39
CA LYS A 107 -10.21 -17.89 0.88
C LYS A 107 -11.23 -17.13 0.06
N SER A 108 -11.96 -16.25 0.73
CA SER A 108 -12.90 -15.32 0.11
C SER A 108 -12.61 -13.88 0.55
N LEU A 109 -12.99 -12.91 -0.29
CA LEU A 109 -13.09 -11.52 0.13
C LEU A 109 -14.50 -11.27 0.67
N VAL A 110 -14.59 -10.64 1.82
CA VAL A 110 -15.85 -10.34 2.50
C VAL A 110 -15.86 -8.87 2.90
N MET A 111 -16.98 -8.18 2.61
CA MET A 111 -17.23 -6.84 3.12
C MET A 111 -17.66 -6.95 4.58
N VAL A 112 -16.90 -6.33 5.47
CA VAL A 112 -17.19 -6.33 6.90
C VAL A 112 -17.51 -4.91 7.33
N PRO A 113 -18.77 -4.58 7.63
CA PRO A 113 -19.10 -3.33 8.31
C PRO A 113 -18.31 -3.26 9.62
N MET A 114 -17.64 -2.14 9.85
CA MET A 114 -16.88 -1.93 11.08
C MET A 114 -17.68 -1.15 12.11
N ARG A 115 -18.59 -0.28 11.63
CA ARG A 115 -19.34 0.65 12.48
C ARG A 115 -20.81 0.70 12.08
N GLU A 116 -21.62 0.96 13.06
CA GLU A 116 -23.02 1.36 12.90
C GLU A 116 -23.29 2.57 13.81
N ASN A 117 -23.87 3.62 13.25
CA ASN A 117 -24.09 4.90 13.96
C ASN A 117 -22.83 5.41 14.70
N GLY A 118 -21.65 5.30 14.05
CA GLY A 118 -20.36 5.74 14.56
C GLY A 118 -19.72 4.84 15.64
N LYS A 119 -20.39 3.77 16.08
CA LYS A 119 -19.88 2.81 17.08
C LYS A 119 -19.41 1.54 16.40
N LEU A 120 -18.30 0.96 16.88
CA LEU A 120 -17.85 -0.35 16.43
C LEU A 120 -18.95 -1.40 16.62
N LEU A 121 -19.07 -2.31 15.66
CA LEU A 121 -19.97 -3.45 15.79
C LEU A 121 -19.53 -4.40 16.90
N PRO A 122 -20.46 -5.14 17.52
CA PRO A 122 -20.13 -6.15 18.52
C PRO A 122 -19.08 -7.14 17.99
N GLY A 123 -18.14 -7.51 18.83
CA GLY A 123 -17.05 -8.43 18.48
C GLY A 123 -15.88 -7.78 17.73
N ILE A 124 -15.94 -6.49 17.38
CA ILE A 124 -14.82 -5.78 16.75
C ILE A 124 -14.12 -4.92 17.80
N GLU A 125 -12.82 -5.14 17.95
CA GLU A 125 -11.97 -4.30 18.78
C GLU A 125 -10.83 -3.74 17.93
N VAL A 126 -10.68 -2.40 17.93
CA VAL A 126 -9.59 -1.71 17.26
C VAL A 126 -8.58 -1.25 18.31
N GLY A 127 -7.35 -1.73 18.16
CA GLY A 127 -6.25 -1.37 19.05
C GLY A 127 -5.86 0.11 18.95
N LYS A 128 -4.95 0.54 19.83
CA LYS A 128 -4.41 1.90 19.79
C LYS A 128 -3.66 2.15 18.50
N LYS A 129 -3.67 3.42 18.05
CA LYS A 129 -2.84 3.87 16.90
C LYS A 129 -1.39 3.45 17.08
N ILE A 130 -0.86 2.70 16.13
CA ILE A 130 0.54 2.27 16.14
C ILE A 130 1.45 3.47 15.87
N LYS A 131 2.44 3.69 16.73
CA LYS A 131 3.49 4.70 16.49
C LYS A 131 4.46 4.18 15.44
N LYS A 132 4.54 4.89 14.31
CA LYS A 132 5.40 4.54 13.18
C LYS A 132 6.58 5.51 13.11
N ILE A 133 7.64 5.15 12.39
CA ILE A 133 8.77 6.06 12.13
C ILE A 133 8.42 7.18 11.16
N GLY A 134 7.40 6.96 10.31
CA GLY A 134 6.89 7.91 9.32
C GLY A 134 5.39 7.77 9.12
N MET A 135 4.87 8.54 8.15
CA MET A 135 3.42 8.58 7.81
C MET A 135 2.53 8.80 9.03
N ASN A 136 2.94 9.71 9.93
CA ASN A 136 2.24 9.95 11.21
C ASN A 136 0.84 10.58 11.03
N SER A 137 0.58 11.18 9.87
CA SER A 137 -0.72 11.76 9.50
C SER A 137 -1.77 10.71 9.10
N SER A 138 -1.39 9.43 8.90
CA SER A 138 -2.34 8.31 8.79
C SER A 138 -2.35 7.48 10.06
N ASP A 139 -3.49 6.90 10.37
CA ASP A 139 -3.57 5.87 11.39
C ASP A 139 -3.14 4.50 10.83
N THR A 140 -2.77 3.62 11.73
CA THR A 140 -2.50 2.20 11.45
C THR A 140 -2.75 1.44 12.74
N GLY A 141 -3.54 0.37 12.68
CA GLY A 141 -3.94 -0.39 13.85
C GLY A 141 -3.87 -1.89 13.67
N LEU A 142 -4.06 -2.56 14.80
CA LEU A 142 -4.37 -3.98 14.92
C LEU A 142 -5.87 -4.07 15.22
N ILE A 143 -6.57 -4.97 14.56
CA ILE A 143 -8.00 -5.18 14.75
C ILE A 143 -8.24 -6.63 15.12
N TYR A 144 -9.05 -6.85 16.15
CA TYR A 144 -9.51 -8.15 16.60
C TYR A 144 -10.97 -8.35 16.18
N PHE A 145 -11.30 -9.57 15.80
CA PHE A 145 -12.63 -10.03 15.45
C PHE A 145 -12.97 -11.24 16.31
N ASP A 146 -14.00 -11.13 17.12
CA ASP A 146 -14.50 -12.17 18.01
C ASP A 146 -15.95 -12.48 17.66
N GLU A 147 -16.15 -13.55 16.89
CA GLU A 147 -17.45 -14.02 16.40
C GLU A 147 -18.32 -12.94 15.72
N VAL A 148 -17.69 -12.08 14.92
CA VAL A 148 -18.38 -11.02 14.18
C VAL A 148 -19.26 -11.61 13.12
N ARG A 149 -20.58 -11.34 13.17
CA ARG A 149 -21.56 -11.84 12.21
C ARG A 149 -21.74 -10.87 11.07
N VAL A 150 -21.63 -11.38 9.85
CA VAL A 150 -21.93 -10.65 8.61
C VAL A 150 -22.70 -11.56 7.64
N PRO A 151 -23.70 -11.05 6.89
CA PRO A 151 -24.43 -11.84 5.91
C PRO A 151 -23.50 -12.46 4.85
N GLN A 152 -23.73 -13.73 4.47
CA GLN A 152 -22.94 -14.38 3.41
C GLN A 152 -23.00 -13.63 2.07
N ARG A 153 -24.07 -12.87 1.80
CA ARG A 153 -24.20 -12.02 0.61
C ARG A 153 -23.18 -10.87 0.59
N TYR A 154 -22.49 -10.59 1.70
CA TYR A 154 -21.38 -9.60 1.76
C TYR A 154 -20.05 -10.15 1.21
N ARG A 155 -20.04 -11.39 0.72
CA ARG A 155 -18.91 -11.94 -0.03
C ARG A 155 -18.78 -11.26 -1.39
N ILE A 156 -17.56 -10.88 -1.74
CA ILE A 156 -17.21 -10.34 -3.04
C ILE A 156 -16.93 -11.51 -4.00
N GLY A 157 -17.74 -11.62 -5.02
CA GLY A 157 -17.61 -12.66 -6.06
C GLY A 157 -17.83 -14.08 -5.54
N ALA A 158 -17.17 -15.07 -6.18
CA ALA A 158 -17.33 -16.47 -5.87
C ALA A 158 -16.53 -16.89 -4.63
N GLU A 159 -17.09 -17.83 -3.86
CA GLU A 159 -16.41 -18.41 -2.70
C GLU A 159 -15.14 -19.16 -3.11
N GLY A 160 -14.10 -19.03 -2.32
CA GLY A 160 -12.80 -19.64 -2.58
C GLY A 160 -11.95 -18.91 -3.64
N GLN A 161 -12.47 -17.86 -4.27
CA GLN A 161 -11.74 -17.05 -5.27
C GLN A 161 -11.07 -15.80 -4.69
N GLY A 162 -11.26 -15.52 -3.41
CA GLY A 162 -10.76 -14.30 -2.77
C GLY A 162 -9.27 -14.11 -2.87
N PHE A 163 -8.48 -15.18 -2.82
CA PHE A 163 -7.03 -15.08 -3.01
C PHE A 163 -6.67 -14.58 -4.42
N ILE A 164 -7.35 -15.08 -5.46
CA ILE A 164 -7.13 -14.67 -6.84
C ILE A 164 -7.52 -13.19 -7.03
N TYR A 165 -8.71 -12.81 -6.54
CA TYR A 165 -9.17 -11.41 -6.60
C TYR A 165 -8.22 -10.46 -5.89
N GLN A 166 -7.68 -10.88 -4.72
CA GLN A 166 -6.70 -10.09 -3.99
C GLN A 166 -5.37 -9.94 -4.76
N MET A 167 -4.91 -10.99 -5.45
CA MET A 167 -3.71 -10.91 -6.29
C MET A 167 -3.90 -9.96 -7.47
N GLN A 168 -5.09 -9.92 -8.07
CA GLN A 168 -5.43 -8.97 -9.13
C GLN A 168 -5.46 -7.53 -8.59
N GLN A 169 -6.11 -7.30 -7.45
CA GLN A 169 -6.15 -6.00 -6.78
C GLN A 169 -4.74 -5.49 -6.42
N PHE A 170 -3.83 -6.37 -6.03
CA PHE A 170 -2.45 -5.98 -5.75
C PHE A 170 -1.70 -5.40 -6.95
N GLN A 171 -2.14 -5.63 -8.20
CA GLN A 171 -1.53 -4.98 -9.35
C GLN A 171 -1.82 -3.47 -9.33
N GLU A 172 -3.05 -3.08 -9.03
CA GLU A 172 -3.44 -1.66 -8.89
C GLU A 172 -2.71 -1.01 -7.73
N GLU A 173 -2.65 -1.67 -6.58
CA GLU A 173 -1.88 -1.21 -5.41
C GLU A 173 -0.41 -0.95 -5.77
N ARG A 174 0.24 -1.84 -6.53
CA ARG A 174 1.63 -1.68 -6.97
C ARG A 174 1.81 -0.52 -7.94
N LEU A 175 0.91 -0.37 -8.90
CA LEU A 175 0.90 0.77 -9.82
C LEU A 175 0.71 2.08 -9.07
N TRP A 176 -0.26 2.12 -8.14
CA TRP A 176 -0.47 3.26 -7.28
C TRP A 176 0.78 3.60 -6.45
N CYS A 177 1.42 2.60 -5.83
CA CYS A 177 2.65 2.78 -5.06
C CYS A 177 3.77 3.41 -5.90
N ALA A 178 3.91 3.02 -7.17
CA ALA A 178 4.89 3.60 -8.07
C ALA A 178 4.51 5.03 -8.49
N ALA A 179 3.28 5.24 -8.94
CA ALA A 179 2.80 6.51 -9.45
C ALA A 179 2.78 7.62 -8.38
N SER A 180 2.30 7.29 -7.17
CA SER A 180 2.15 8.25 -6.07
C SER A 180 3.48 8.81 -5.55
N THR A 181 4.60 8.14 -5.79
CA THR A 181 5.93 8.59 -5.33
C THR A 181 6.65 9.50 -6.31
N LEU A 182 6.29 9.51 -7.59
CA LEU A 182 7.02 10.22 -8.63
C LEU A 182 7.19 11.71 -8.34
N GLN A 183 6.11 12.40 -7.97
CA GLN A 183 6.17 13.83 -7.70
C GLN A 183 6.91 14.15 -6.41
N SER A 184 6.76 13.36 -5.36
CA SER A 184 7.46 13.58 -4.09
C SER A 184 8.96 13.35 -4.24
N LEU A 185 9.40 12.36 -5.02
CA LEU A 185 10.83 12.16 -5.34
C LEU A 185 11.39 13.33 -6.15
N THR A 186 10.64 13.83 -7.15
CA THR A 186 11.01 15.02 -7.93
C THR A 186 11.14 16.24 -7.02
N ASN A 187 10.19 16.46 -6.12
CA ASN A 187 10.20 17.57 -5.17
C ASN A 187 11.42 17.48 -4.23
N CYS A 188 11.75 16.29 -3.74
CA CYS A 188 12.92 16.09 -2.86
C CYS A 188 14.22 16.53 -3.52
N ILE A 189 14.41 16.15 -4.79
CA ILE A 189 15.57 16.57 -5.59
C ILE A 189 15.56 18.11 -5.78
N GLN A 190 14.40 18.66 -6.17
CA GLN A 190 14.27 20.10 -6.41
C GLN A 190 14.56 20.93 -5.17
N TRP A 191 14.01 20.57 -4.01
CA TRP A 191 14.30 21.25 -2.74
C TRP A 191 15.80 21.18 -2.37
N THR A 192 16.45 20.08 -2.75
CA THR A 192 17.87 19.91 -2.47
C THR A 192 18.73 20.72 -3.43
N VAL A 193 18.31 20.89 -4.68
CA VAL A 193 18.96 21.80 -5.65
C VAL A 193 18.90 23.25 -5.13
N GLU A 194 17.71 23.73 -4.72
CA GLU A 194 17.49 25.06 -4.16
C GLU A 194 18.36 25.28 -2.92
N TRP A 195 18.32 24.33 -1.98
CA TRP A 195 19.19 24.36 -0.81
C TRP A 195 20.68 24.45 -1.16
N ALA A 196 21.14 23.64 -2.12
CA ALA A 196 22.54 23.61 -2.53
C ALA A 196 22.99 24.92 -3.19
N GLN A 197 22.12 25.62 -3.91
CA GLN A 197 22.40 26.92 -4.52
C GLN A 197 22.59 28.01 -3.46
N ASP A 198 21.86 27.96 -2.36
CA ASP A 198 21.91 28.95 -1.29
C ASP A 198 22.99 28.65 -0.25
N ARG A 199 23.30 27.37 -0.02
CA ARG A 199 24.23 26.95 1.02
C ARG A 199 25.69 27.28 0.69
N LYS A 200 26.27 28.20 1.45
CA LYS A 200 27.70 28.56 1.33
C LYS A 200 28.61 27.47 1.90
N LEU A 201 29.65 27.14 1.16
CA LEU A 201 30.62 26.10 1.48
C LEU A 201 32.01 26.44 0.84
N PHE A 202 33.06 26.51 1.64
CA PHE A 202 34.44 26.74 1.17
C PHE A 202 34.60 27.92 0.18
N GLY A 203 33.93 29.04 0.42
CA GLY A 203 34.01 30.24 -0.41
C GLY A 203 33.15 30.24 -1.68
N SER A 204 32.39 29.17 -1.94
CA SER A 204 31.42 29.03 -3.04
C SER A 204 30.08 28.56 -2.52
N THR A 205 29.28 27.88 -3.34
CA THR A 205 28.04 27.21 -2.91
C THR A 205 28.20 25.71 -2.87
N LEU A 206 27.29 25.03 -2.18
CA LEU A 206 27.25 23.57 -2.20
C LEU A 206 26.96 23.05 -3.62
N ALA A 207 26.19 23.79 -4.42
CA ALA A 207 25.90 23.47 -5.82
C ALA A 207 27.16 23.54 -6.73
N ASP A 208 28.20 24.25 -6.34
CA ASP A 208 29.46 24.30 -7.11
C ASP A 208 30.32 23.03 -6.94
N GLN A 209 29.96 22.17 -6.01
CA GLN A 209 30.67 20.91 -5.80
C GLN A 209 30.24 19.87 -6.85
N GLN A 210 31.15 19.44 -7.71
CA GLN A 210 30.88 18.52 -8.82
C GLN A 210 30.21 17.21 -8.36
N TRP A 211 30.60 16.68 -7.20
CA TRP A 211 30.03 15.49 -6.59
C TRP A 211 28.52 15.65 -6.31
N VAL A 212 28.10 16.83 -5.83
CA VAL A 212 26.69 17.15 -5.56
C VAL A 212 25.90 17.23 -6.86
N GLN A 213 26.47 17.93 -7.87
CA GLN A 213 25.86 18.06 -9.20
C GLN A 213 25.61 16.69 -9.83
N PHE A 214 26.62 15.82 -9.84
CA PHE A 214 26.51 14.51 -10.47
C PHE A 214 25.51 13.61 -9.75
N LYS A 215 25.50 13.60 -8.41
CA LYS A 215 24.53 12.82 -7.66
C LYS A 215 23.10 13.28 -7.87
N LEU A 216 22.82 14.57 -7.88
CA LEU A 216 21.47 15.08 -8.15
C LEU A 216 21.02 14.79 -9.58
N ALA A 217 21.93 14.89 -10.57
CA ALA A 217 21.65 14.53 -11.95
C ALA A 217 21.35 13.02 -12.12
N GLU A 218 22.13 12.14 -11.46
CA GLU A 218 21.91 10.70 -11.42
C GLU A 218 20.55 10.36 -10.83
N LEU A 219 20.20 10.94 -9.67
CA LEU A 219 18.89 10.72 -9.04
C LEU A 219 17.73 11.18 -9.93
N LYS A 220 17.86 12.31 -10.61
CA LYS A 220 16.86 12.78 -11.58
C LYS A 220 16.67 11.78 -12.71
N ALA A 221 17.75 11.28 -13.32
CA ALA A 221 17.69 10.28 -14.39
C ALA A 221 16.99 8.99 -13.92
N GLU A 222 17.26 8.55 -12.68
CA GLU A 222 16.61 7.38 -12.08
C GLU A 222 15.11 7.59 -11.84
N VAL A 223 14.70 8.77 -11.38
CA VAL A 223 13.28 9.10 -11.18
C VAL A 223 12.54 9.17 -12.52
N GLU A 224 13.13 9.76 -13.57
CA GLU A 224 12.51 9.78 -14.90
C GLU A 224 12.44 8.38 -15.52
N SER A 225 13.41 7.51 -15.27
CA SER A 225 13.34 6.10 -15.68
C SER A 225 12.16 5.37 -14.98
N LEU A 226 11.93 5.64 -13.69
CA LEU A 226 10.76 5.12 -12.98
C LEU A 226 9.46 5.68 -13.57
N ARG A 227 9.43 6.97 -13.92
CA ARG A 227 8.26 7.63 -14.53
C ARG A 227 7.88 6.95 -15.85
N ALA A 228 8.84 6.75 -16.75
CA ALA A 228 8.62 6.08 -18.01
C ALA A 228 8.10 4.65 -17.83
N LEU A 229 8.72 3.88 -16.95
CA LEU A 229 8.27 2.53 -16.60
C LEU A 229 6.84 2.50 -16.05
N THR A 230 6.52 3.45 -15.15
CA THR A 230 5.19 3.53 -14.52
C THR A 230 4.11 3.88 -15.55
N TYR A 231 4.36 4.84 -16.44
CA TYR A 231 3.41 5.21 -17.49
C TYR A 231 3.18 4.07 -18.48
N GLN A 232 4.25 3.40 -18.90
CA GLN A 232 4.11 2.22 -19.76
C GLN A 232 3.29 1.11 -19.08
N ALA A 233 3.54 0.85 -17.81
CA ALA A 233 2.74 -0.12 -17.03
C ALA A 233 1.25 0.27 -16.94
N CYS A 234 0.95 1.57 -16.80
CA CYS A 234 -0.43 2.07 -16.82
C CYS A 234 -1.08 1.92 -18.21
N GLU A 235 -0.36 2.15 -19.29
CA GLU A 235 -0.87 1.96 -20.66
C GLU A 235 -1.26 0.50 -20.91
N HIS A 236 -0.40 -0.47 -20.54
CA HIS A 236 -0.71 -1.89 -20.62
C HIS A 236 -1.94 -2.26 -19.77
N TYR A 237 -2.03 -1.67 -18.56
CA TYR A 237 -3.18 -1.90 -17.68
C TYR A 237 -4.49 -1.38 -18.29
N ILE A 238 -4.49 -0.17 -18.88
CA ILE A 238 -5.65 0.41 -19.55
C ILE A 238 -6.04 -0.41 -20.78
N ALA A 239 -5.07 -1.01 -21.48
CA ALA A 239 -5.32 -1.93 -22.59
C ALA A 239 -5.90 -3.30 -22.17
N GLY A 240 -6.03 -3.56 -20.84
CA GLY A 240 -6.55 -4.81 -20.30
C GLY A 240 -5.55 -5.97 -20.32
N GLU A 241 -4.27 -5.67 -20.48
CA GLU A 241 -3.18 -6.67 -20.49
C GLU A 241 -2.78 -7.11 -19.07
N ASP A 242 -2.11 -8.25 -18.96
CA ASP A 242 -1.50 -8.67 -17.69
C ASP A 242 -0.28 -7.80 -17.37
N VAL A 243 -0.41 -6.98 -16.33
CA VAL A 243 0.63 -6.06 -15.88
C VAL A 243 1.45 -6.58 -14.70
N THR A 244 1.37 -7.87 -14.38
CA THR A 244 2.05 -8.44 -13.22
C THR A 244 3.55 -8.12 -13.22
N GLU A 245 4.23 -8.29 -14.34
CA GLU A 245 5.66 -8.00 -14.47
C GLU A 245 5.94 -6.50 -14.38
N TRP A 246 5.24 -5.69 -15.15
CA TRP A 246 5.39 -4.24 -15.21
C TRP A 246 5.13 -3.57 -13.86
N ALA A 247 4.01 -3.89 -13.22
CA ALA A 247 3.65 -3.35 -11.91
C ALA A 247 4.66 -3.79 -10.83
N THR A 248 5.18 -5.01 -10.91
CA THR A 248 6.19 -5.52 -9.98
C THR A 248 7.52 -4.81 -10.13
N MET A 249 7.99 -4.58 -11.37
CA MET A 249 9.21 -3.82 -11.66
C MET A 249 9.08 -2.36 -11.21
N ALA A 250 7.96 -1.71 -11.56
CA ALA A 250 7.71 -0.32 -11.17
C ALA A 250 7.70 -0.14 -9.65
N LYS A 251 6.99 -1.02 -8.94
CA LYS A 251 6.92 -1.01 -7.47
C LYS A 251 8.28 -1.26 -6.81
N LEU A 252 9.06 -2.22 -7.30
CA LEU A 252 10.41 -2.50 -6.80
C LEU A 252 11.33 -1.28 -6.98
N LYS A 253 11.33 -0.68 -8.18
CA LYS A 253 12.14 0.51 -8.47
C LYS A 253 11.69 1.70 -7.62
N ALA A 254 10.39 1.92 -7.46
CA ALA A 254 9.83 2.96 -6.60
C ALA A 254 10.25 2.78 -5.14
N GLY A 255 10.16 1.57 -4.59
CA GLY A 255 10.59 1.26 -3.23
C GLY A 255 12.06 1.60 -2.99
N ARG A 256 12.92 1.22 -3.92
CA ARG A 256 14.37 1.52 -3.84
C ARG A 256 14.66 3.01 -3.95
N LEU A 257 14.02 3.73 -4.87
CA LEU A 257 14.21 5.17 -5.01
C LEU A 257 13.69 5.97 -3.81
N ASN A 258 12.61 5.52 -3.17
CA ASN A 258 12.14 6.10 -1.90
C ASN A 258 13.13 5.92 -0.73
N ARG A 259 14.12 5.06 -0.86
CA ARG A 259 15.24 4.95 0.08
C ARG A 259 16.42 5.81 -0.38
N THR A 260 16.82 5.69 -1.65
CA THR A 260 18.04 6.29 -2.16
C THR A 260 17.94 7.81 -2.33
N VAL A 261 16.83 8.32 -2.87
CA VAL A 261 16.65 9.76 -3.13
C VAL A 261 16.66 10.58 -1.83
N PRO A 262 15.77 10.29 -0.85
CA PRO A 262 15.78 11.11 0.36
C PRO A 262 17.01 10.90 1.23
N ASP A 263 17.66 9.73 1.22
CA ASP A 263 18.91 9.47 1.93
C ASP A 263 20.04 10.33 1.38
N THR A 264 20.23 10.31 0.06
CA THR A 264 21.24 11.13 -0.62
C THR A 264 20.99 12.63 -0.45
N CYS A 265 19.73 13.06 -0.61
CA CYS A 265 19.33 14.45 -0.43
C CYS A 265 19.57 14.91 1.02
N LEU A 266 19.19 14.11 2.01
CA LEU A 266 19.39 14.41 3.43
C LEU A 266 20.87 14.65 3.75
N GLN A 267 21.78 13.89 3.16
CA GLN A 267 23.21 14.09 3.31
C GLN A 267 23.63 15.51 2.88
N PHE A 268 23.09 16.02 1.77
CA PHE A 268 23.39 17.37 1.27
C PHE A 268 22.78 18.48 2.13
N TRP A 269 21.72 18.20 2.84
CA TRP A 269 21.14 19.13 3.82
C TRP A 269 21.95 19.22 5.12
N GLY A 270 22.89 18.29 5.36
CA GLY A 270 23.75 18.27 6.54
C GLY A 270 22.95 18.28 7.84
N GLY A 271 23.38 19.07 8.84
CA GLY A 271 22.68 19.16 10.12
C GLY A 271 21.20 19.56 10.02
N MET A 272 20.84 20.43 9.07
CA MET A 272 19.44 20.77 8.81
C MET A 272 18.62 19.56 8.34
N GLY A 273 19.21 18.66 7.54
CA GLY A 273 18.59 17.40 7.13
C GLY A 273 18.30 16.46 8.29
N PHE A 274 19.00 16.58 9.39
CA PHE A 274 18.82 15.72 10.57
C PHE A 274 17.77 16.23 11.56
N THR A 275 17.15 17.38 11.28
CA THR A 275 16.07 17.92 12.11
C THR A 275 14.71 17.26 11.78
N TRP A 276 13.85 17.18 12.80
CA TRP A 276 12.53 16.54 12.64
C TRP A 276 11.58 17.31 11.71
N GLU A 277 11.65 18.63 11.71
CA GLU A 277 10.83 19.55 10.93
C GLU A 277 11.19 19.57 9.45
N ASN A 278 12.42 19.21 9.11
CA ASN A 278 12.88 19.23 7.72
C ASN A 278 12.07 18.29 6.83
N LYS A 279 11.61 18.82 5.69
CA LYS A 279 10.76 18.08 4.75
C LYS A 279 11.48 16.89 4.10
N VAL A 280 12.80 16.97 3.89
CA VAL A 280 13.60 15.86 3.35
C VAL A 280 13.73 14.75 4.38
N SER A 281 13.96 15.10 5.67
CA SER A 281 13.99 14.10 6.75
C SER A 281 12.62 13.43 6.95
N ARG A 282 11.52 14.16 6.78
CA ARG A 282 10.17 13.59 6.79
C ARG A 282 10.01 12.59 5.66
N MET A 283 10.40 12.98 4.46
CA MET A 283 10.33 12.10 3.29
C MET A 283 11.20 10.85 3.45
N TYR A 284 12.37 10.96 4.06
CA TYR A 284 13.23 9.82 4.41
C TYR A 284 12.49 8.82 5.32
N ARG A 285 11.79 9.31 6.35
CA ARG A 285 11.01 8.46 7.26
C ARG A 285 9.77 7.88 6.58
N ASP A 286 9.00 8.71 5.88
CA ASP A 286 7.74 8.30 5.23
C ASP A 286 7.99 7.33 4.07
N GLY A 287 9.00 7.62 3.24
CA GLY A 287 9.33 6.84 2.06
C GLY A 287 9.87 5.44 2.37
N ARG A 288 10.36 5.22 3.61
CA ARG A 288 10.91 3.91 3.98
C ARG A 288 9.89 2.76 3.86
N LEU A 289 8.60 3.05 4.03
CA LEU A 289 7.53 2.06 3.90
C LEU A 289 7.44 1.49 2.48
N ALA A 290 7.79 2.23 1.44
CA ALA A 290 7.64 1.81 0.06
C ALA A 290 8.42 0.53 -0.33
N SER A 291 9.46 0.17 0.41
CA SER A 291 10.18 -1.11 0.27
C SER A 291 9.63 -2.23 1.17
N ILE A 292 8.60 -1.97 1.98
CA ILE A 292 8.05 -2.91 2.97
C ILE A 292 6.58 -3.23 2.64
N GLY A 293 5.72 -2.20 2.55
CA GLY A 293 4.30 -2.32 2.29
C GLY A 293 3.99 -2.51 0.81
N GLY A 294 2.78 -2.97 0.48
CA GLY A 294 2.38 -3.22 -0.92
C GLY A 294 3.18 -4.33 -1.61
N GLY A 295 3.77 -5.23 -0.83
CA GLY A 295 4.75 -6.24 -1.24
C GLY A 295 6.19 -5.76 -1.02
N ALA A 296 6.93 -6.44 -0.12
CA ALA A 296 8.33 -6.14 0.14
C ALA A 296 9.20 -6.31 -1.11
N ASP A 297 10.36 -5.64 -1.16
CA ASP A 297 11.31 -5.74 -2.29
C ASP A 297 11.65 -7.21 -2.60
N GLU A 298 11.80 -8.04 -1.57
CA GLU A 298 12.09 -9.48 -1.70
C GLU A 298 10.93 -10.25 -2.35
N VAL A 299 9.68 -9.87 -2.06
CA VAL A 299 8.50 -10.44 -2.72
C VAL A 299 8.48 -10.05 -4.19
N MET A 300 8.76 -8.78 -4.51
CA MET A 300 8.85 -8.32 -5.91
C MET A 300 9.93 -9.07 -6.68
N LEU A 301 11.12 -9.21 -6.11
CA LEU A 301 12.22 -9.98 -6.70
C LEU A 301 11.84 -11.46 -6.87
N GLY A 302 11.15 -12.06 -5.89
CA GLY A 302 10.67 -13.43 -5.97
C GLY A 302 9.65 -13.66 -7.08
N ILE A 303 8.76 -12.69 -7.33
CA ILE A 303 7.81 -12.75 -8.45
C ILE A 303 8.56 -12.67 -9.78
N LEU A 304 9.44 -11.70 -9.96
CA LEU A 304 10.24 -11.53 -11.19
C LEU A 304 11.10 -12.78 -11.46
N SER A 305 11.75 -13.33 -10.44
CA SER A 305 12.56 -14.55 -10.57
C SER A 305 11.75 -15.76 -11.05
N LYS A 306 10.47 -15.86 -10.61
CA LYS A 306 9.55 -16.90 -11.09
C LYS A 306 9.15 -16.66 -12.55
N MET A 307 8.86 -15.43 -12.92
CA MET A 307 8.50 -15.06 -14.30
C MET A 307 9.65 -15.28 -15.27
N MET A 308 10.89 -15.02 -14.83
CA MET A 308 12.11 -15.31 -15.59
C MET A 308 12.45 -16.81 -15.67
N GLY A 309 11.74 -17.68 -14.93
CA GLY A 309 11.96 -19.12 -14.93
C GLY A 309 13.21 -19.58 -14.15
N ILE A 310 13.90 -18.69 -13.42
CA ILE A 310 15.11 -19.02 -12.64
C ILE A 310 14.83 -19.50 -11.21
N ALA A 311 13.65 -19.16 -10.65
CA ALA A 311 13.26 -19.66 -9.34
C ALA A 311 12.85 -21.15 -9.46
N LYS A 312 13.42 -22.02 -8.61
CA LYS A 312 12.97 -23.41 -8.52
C LYS A 312 11.49 -23.45 -8.12
N ARG A 313 10.70 -24.23 -8.85
CA ARG A 313 9.32 -24.53 -8.39
C ARG A 313 9.42 -25.26 -7.05
N PRO A 314 8.59 -24.93 -6.04
CA PRO A 314 8.54 -25.74 -4.83
C PRO A 314 8.32 -27.20 -5.24
N GLN A 315 9.17 -28.11 -4.77
CA GLN A 315 8.89 -29.54 -4.88
C GLN A 315 7.59 -29.77 -4.11
N LYS A 316 6.61 -30.40 -4.77
CA LYS A 316 5.31 -30.76 -4.20
C LYS A 316 5.49 -31.77 -3.09
#